data_f12f1aa9cad7bb0ceddb77fd6d57d5b5
#
_entry.id   f12f1aa9cad7bb0ceddb77fd6d57d5b5
#
_cell.length_a   1.000
_cell.length_b   1.000
_cell.length_c   1.000
_cell.angle_alpha   90.00
_cell.angle_beta   90.00
_cell.angle_gamma   90.00
#
_symmetry.space_group_name_H-M   'P 1'
#
loop_
_entity.id
_entity.type
_entity.pdbx_description
1 polymer ?
#
loop_
_entity_poly.entity_id
_entity_poly.type
_entity_poly.pdbx_seq_one_letter_code
_entity_poly.pdbx_strand_id
1 'polypeptide(L)'
;MDTQEFIRIMDSGAEVEAFGEVHQYMTYLSNEAMKITAELNNAYHTPEEIASLMERLTGRPFPEGAYMFPPFYTDCGKNIRLGKHVFINAGCQFQDQGGITIGDNSLIGPKTVIATLNHHKNPAKRANLFPKPVVIGKRVWIGANVTILPGVTIGDGAIIAAGAVVTKDVQANTIAGGVPAKYIKDLDLEE
;
A
#
# COMPACT_ATOMS: atom_id res chain seq x y z
N MET A 1 10.52 12.78 17.94
CA MET A 1 10.35 12.56 16.47
C MET A 1 8.97 13.05 16.05
N ASP A 2 8.84 13.66 14.88
CA ASP A 2 7.55 13.98 14.26
C ASP A 2 7.27 13.07 13.05
N THR A 3 6.04 13.16 12.50
CA THR A 3 5.62 12.30 11.37
C THR A 3 6.43 12.53 10.10
N GLN A 4 6.88 13.75 9.83
CA GLN A 4 7.66 14.02 8.62
C GLN A 4 9.08 13.46 8.74
N GLU A 5 9.68 13.58 9.90
CA GLU A 5 10.96 12.98 10.20
C GLU A 5 10.90 11.45 10.11
N PHE A 6 9.85 10.84 10.68
CA PHE A 6 9.60 9.41 10.57
C PHE A 6 9.52 8.97 9.11
N ILE A 7 8.70 9.63 8.29
CA ILE A 7 8.55 9.30 6.86
C ILE A 7 9.90 9.42 6.13
N ARG A 8 10.70 10.47 6.39
CA ARG A 8 12.03 10.61 5.77
C ARG A 8 12.96 9.45 6.10
N ILE A 9 12.94 8.99 7.35
CA ILE A 9 13.74 7.83 7.78
C ILE A 9 13.26 6.57 7.05
N MET A 10 11.96 6.32 7.02
CA MET A 10 11.39 5.15 6.36
C MET A 10 11.64 5.17 4.84
N ASP A 11 11.47 6.32 4.19
CA ASP A 11 11.73 6.49 2.76
C ASP A 11 13.23 6.33 2.39
N SER A 12 14.15 6.50 3.35
CA SER A 12 15.59 6.27 3.13
C SER A 12 15.96 4.79 2.97
N GLY A 13 15.08 3.87 3.39
CA GLY A 13 15.35 2.44 3.38
C GLY A 13 16.33 1.97 4.47
N ALA A 14 16.69 2.86 5.41
CA ALA A 14 17.60 2.52 6.51
C ALA A 14 17.00 1.45 7.42
N GLU A 15 17.87 0.62 8.01
CA GLU A 15 17.46 -0.36 9.01
C GLU A 15 16.82 0.32 10.22
N VAL A 16 15.64 -0.15 10.59
CA VAL A 16 14.95 0.27 11.81
C VAL A 16 15.27 -0.72 12.90
N GLU A 17 16.02 -0.27 13.91
CA GLU A 17 16.38 -1.09 15.07
C GLU A 17 15.14 -1.35 15.92
N ALA A 18 14.95 -2.62 16.29
CA ALA A 18 13.85 -3.03 17.15
C ALA A 18 13.95 -2.32 18.51
N PHE A 19 12.79 -1.85 18.99
CA PHE A 19 12.65 -1.11 20.26
C PHE A 19 13.36 0.26 20.30
N GLY A 20 14.04 0.67 19.21
CA GLY A 20 14.62 2.00 19.08
C GLY A 20 13.54 3.09 18.92
N GLU A 21 13.96 4.36 18.89
CA GLU A 21 13.05 5.50 18.83
C GLU A 21 12.10 5.46 17.62
N VAL A 22 12.64 5.12 16.42
CA VAL A 22 11.85 5.00 15.18
C VAL A 22 10.80 3.90 15.32
N HIS A 23 11.17 2.74 15.87
CA HIS A 23 10.25 1.62 16.09
C HIS A 23 9.13 1.97 17.10
N GLN A 24 9.46 2.70 18.15
CA GLN A 24 8.46 3.15 19.13
C GLN A 24 7.49 4.15 18.50
N TYR A 25 7.99 5.08 17.69
CA TYR A 25 7.14 6.04 16.97
C TYR A 25 6.26 5.35 15.92
N MET A 26 6.81 4.34 15.22
CA MET A 26 6.04 3.47 14.31
C MET A 26 4.86 2.81 15.05
N THR A 27 5.11 2.25 16.23
CA THR A 27 4.07 1.64 17.07
C THR A 27 3.01 2.66 17.50
N TYR A 28 3.42 3.88 17.85
CA TYR A 28 2.49 4.98 18.14
C TYR A 28 1.58 5.29 16.95
N LEU A 29 2.15 5.46 15.75
CA LEU A 29 1.35 5.71 14.53
C LEU A 29 0.41 4.55 14.21
N SER A 30 0.83 3.30 14.43
CA SER A 30 -0.04 2.13 14.22
C SER A 30 -1.25 2.15 15.16
N ASN A 31 -1.07 2.55 16.41
CA ASN A 31 -2.19 2.71 17.35
C ASN A 31 -3.15 3.82 16.91
N GLU A 32 -2.64 4.94 16.40
CA GLU A 32 -3.48 6.00 15.86
C GLU A 32 -4.25 5.55 14.59
N ALA A 33 -3.59 4.80 13.70
CA ALA A 33 -4.23 4.24 12.52
C ALA A 33 -5.34 3.25 12.90
N MET A 34 -5.12 2.37 13.89
CA MET A 34 -6.13 1.42 14.36
C MET A 34 -7.39 2.11 14.89
N LYS A 35 -7.30 3.27 15.55
CA LYS A 35 -8.49 4.03 16.00
C LYS A 35 -9.34 4.47 14.81
N ILE A 36 -8.68 5.01 13.76
CA ILE A 36 -9.38 5.52 12.58
C ILE A 36 -9.94 4.35 11.74
N THR A 37 -9.17 3.28 11.55
CA THR A 37 -9.65 2.12 10.79
C THR A 37 -10.76 1.37 11.54
N ALA A 38 -10.77 1.36 12.87
CA ALA A 38 -11.89 0.83 13.64
C ALA A 38 -13.16 1.67 13.42
N GLU A 39 -13.06 3.00 13.39
CA GLU A 39 -14.19 3.88 13.04
C GLU A 39 -14.68 3.60 11.61
N LEU A 40 -13.76 3.57 10.63
CA LEU A 40 -14.07 3.32 9.22
C LEU A 40 -14.77 1.97 8.96
N ASN A 41 -14.38 0.92 9.70
CA ASN A 41 -14.77 -0.44 9.38
C ASN A 41 -16.00 -0.96 10.14
N ASN A 42 -16.40 -0.30 11.23
CA ASN A 42 -17.45 -0.83 12.13
C ASN A 42 -18.84 -0.20 11.95
N ALA A 43 -18.98 0.72 11.00
CA ALA A 43 -20.26 1.35 10.67
C ALA A 43 -20.37 1.59 9.15
N TYR A 44 -21.61 1.85 8.69
CA TYR A 44 -21.82 2.39 7.36
C TYR A 44 -21.41 3.86 7.34
N HIS A 45 -20.71 4.26 6.28
CA HIS A 45 -20.29 5.64 6.01
C HIS A 45 -20.68 6.04 4.60
N THR A 46 -21.07 7.31 4.42
CA THR A 46 -21.23 7.89 3.09
C THR A 46 -19.86 8.06 2.40
N PRO A 47 -19.81 8.26 1.08
CA PRO A 47 -18.55 8.54 0.38
C PRO A 47 -17.77 9.73 0.96
N GLU A 48 -18.48 10.78 1.39
CA GLU A 48 -17.90 11.99 1.97
C GLU A 48 -17.29 11.70 3.36
N GLU A 49 -17.96 10.88 4.17
CA GLU A 49 -17.45 10.45 5.48
C GLU A 49 -16.20 9.56 5.30
N ILE A 50 -16.21 8.64 4.32
CA ILE A 50 -15.04 7.83 3.98
C ILE A 50 -13.87 8.73 3.58
N ALA A 51 -14.10 9.72 2.71
CA ALA A 51 -13.08 10.67 2.31
C ALA A 51 -12.49 11.41 3.53
N SER A 52 -13.32 11.90 4.42
CA SER A 52 -12.89 12.59 5.66
C SER A 52 -12.06 11.66 6.57
N LEU A 53 -12.49 10.40 6.74
CA LEU A 53 -11.74 9.41 7.52
C LEU A 53 -10.37 9.10 6.88
N MET A 54 -10.32 8.99 5.56
CA MET A 54 -9.07 8.80 4.84
C MET A 54 -8.13 10.01 4.91
N GLU A 55 -8.66 11.23 4.91
CA GLU A 55 -7.87 12.45 5.15
C GLU A 55 -7.25 12.45 6.57
N ARG A 56 -8.03 12.09 7.57
CA ARG A 56 -7.53 11.94 8.96
C ARG A 56 -6.45 10.86 9.03
N LEU A 57 -6.67 9.72 8.36
CA LEU A 57 -5.77 8.57 8.35
C LEU A 57 -4.44 8.91 7.67
N THR A 58 -4.49 9.47 6.47
CA THR A 58 -3.30 9.75 5.67
C THR A 58 -2.62 11.07 6.02
N GLY A 59 -3.37 12.02 6.60
CA GLY A 59 -2.91 13.39 6.81
C GLY A 59 -2.79 14.19 5.49
N ARG A 60 -3.47 13.74 4.43
CA ARG A 60 -3.49 14.36 3.09
C ARG A 60 -4.92 14.48 2.60
N PRO A 61 -5.24 15.49 1.76
CA PRO A 61 -6.55 15.56 1.10
C PRO A 61 -6.84 14.25 0.35
N PHE A 62 -8.07 13.74 0.46
CA PHE A 62 -8.50 12.58 -0.33
C PHE A 62 -8.62 13.02 -1.79
N PRO A 63 -7.95 12.35 -2.75
CA PRO A 63 -7.85 12.86 -4.10
C PRO A 63 -9.20 12.89 -4.83
N GLU A 64 -9.33 13.84 -5.78
CA GLU A 64 -10.49 13.96 -6.66
C GLU A 64 -10.83 12.63 -7.33
N GLY A 65 -12.11 12.23 -7.25
CA GLY A 65 -12.61 10.99 -7.85
C GLY A 65 -12.07 9.70 -7.25
N ALA A 66 -11.23 9.77 -6.22
CA ALA A 66 -10.82 8.57 -5.49
C ALA A 66 -12.01 7.98 -4.72
N TYR A 67 -12.06 6.66 -4.65
CA TYR A 67 -13.15 5.94 -4.00
C TYR A 67 -12.66 4.68 -3.29
N MET A 68 -13.32 4.34 -2.18
CA MET A 68 -12.95 3.15 -1.40
C MET A 68 -14.21 2.43 -0.89
N PHE A 69 -14.12 1.10 -0.85
CA PHE A 69 -15.05 0.26 -0.10
C PHE A 69 -14.40 -0.28 1.18
N PRO A 70 -14.92 0.06 2.36
CA PRO A 70 -14.53 -0.62 3.60
C PRO A 70 -14.92 -2.12 3.57
N PRO A 71 -14.30 -2.99 4.40
CA PRO A 71 -13.25 -2.62 5.36
C PRO A 71 -11.88 -2.38 4.71
N PHE A 72 -11.10 -1.49 5.32
CA PHE A 72 -9.73 -1.19 4.94
C PHE A 72 -8.82 -1.24 6.17
N TYR A 73 -7.63 -1.79 6.02
CA TYR A 73 -6.66 -1.90 7.09
C TYR A 73 -5.32 -1.32 6.67
N THR A 74 -4.67 -0.64 7.60
CA THR A 74 -3.32 -0.12 7.38
C THR A 74 -2.56 -0.03 8.69
N ASP A 75 -1.24 -0.11 8.61
CA ASP A 75 -0.39 -0.08 9.79
C ASP A 75 -0.04 1.34 10.25
N CYS A 76 -0.04 2.31 9.34
CA CYS A 76 0.36 3.70 9.66
C CYS A 76 -0.60 4.71 9.02
N GLY A 77 -0.97 4.53 7.79
CA GLY A 77 -1.76 5.44 6.97
C GLY A 77 -0.97 6.64 6.45
N LYS A 78 0.00 7.16 7.22
CA LYS A 78 0.70 8.42 6.92
C LYS A 78 1.63 8.35 5.71
N ASN A 79 2.05 7.14 5.31
CA ASN A 79 2.94 6.95 4.15
C ASN A 79 2.21 6.37 2.92
N ILE A 80 0.89 6.57 2.84
CA ILE A 80 0.08 6.28 1.65
C ILE A 80 -0.06 7.55 0.81
N ARG A 81 0.21 7.43 -0.50
CA ARG A 81 0.03 8.49 -1.50
C ARG A 81 -0.87 7.95 -2.61
N LEU A 82 -2.05 8.52 -2.75
CA LEU A 82 -3.02 8.17 -3.78
C LEU A 82 -3.08 9.23 -4.86
N GLY A 83 -3.19 8.79 -6.11
CA GLY A 83 -3.52 9.64 -7.25
C GLY A 83 -5.02 9.88 -7.39
N LYS A 84 -5.41 10.65 -8.40
CA LYS A 84 -6.82 10.92 -8.75
C LYS A 84 -7.50 9.66 -9.29
N HIS A 85 -8.80 9.55 -9.04
CA HIS A 85 -9.63 8.46 -9.55
C HIS A 85 -9.11 7.05 -9.21
N VAL A 86 -8.36 6.90 -8.11
CA VAL A 86 -7.94 5.60 -7.60
C VAL A 86 -9.13 4.93 -6.93
N PHE A 87 -9.37 3.67 -7.27
CA PHE A 87 -10.37 2.85 -6.58
C PHE A 87 -9.70 1.76 -5.74
N ILE A 88 -10.08 1.67 -4.46
CA ILE A 88 -9.62 0.62 -3.54
C ILE A 88 -10.83 -0.20 -3.11
N ASN A 89 -10.85 -1.48 -3.47
CA ASN A 89 -11.94 -2.38 -3.12
C ASN A 89 -11.83 -2.93 -1.69
N ALA A 90 -12.88 -3.56 -1.20
CA ALA A 90 -13.02 -4.01 0.18
C ALA A 90 -11.98 -5.06 0.62
N GLY A 91 -11.60 -5.00 1.88
CA GLY A 91 -10.71 -5.97 2.51
C GLY A 91 -9.23 -5.78 2.22
N CYS A 92 -8.83 -4.66 1.61
CA CYS A 92 -7.42 -4.37 1.36
C CYS A 92 -6.65 -4.12 2.66
N GLN A 93 -5.38 -4.56 2.68
CA GLN A 93 -4.46 -4.41 3.82
C GLN A 93 -3.15 -3.79 3.34
N PHE A 94 -2.83 -2.59 3.82
CA PHE A 94 -1.63 -1.85 3.44
C PHE A 94 -0.68 -1.73 4.63
N GLN A 95 0.45 -2.44 4.58
CA GLN A 95 1.55 -2.21 5.50
C GLN A 95 2.41 -1.08 4.91
N ASP A 96 2.03 0.15 5.21
CA ASP A 96 2.47 1.35 4.50
C ASP A 96 3.67 2.08 5.08
N GLN A 97 4.27 1.61 6.17
CA GLN A 97 5.37 2.32 6.84
C GLN A 97 6.53 2.63 5.88
N GLY A 98 6.87 1.69 4.96
CA GLY A 98 7.93 1.90 3.97
C GLY A 98 7.52 2.69 2.72
N GLY A 99 6.26 3.16 2.68
CA GLY A 99 5.72 3.98 1.60
C GLY A 99 4.96 3.19 0.53
N ILE A 100 3.72 3.62 0.25
CA ILE A 100 2.88 3.11 -0.84
C ILE A 100 2.44 4.29 -1.69
N THR A 101 2.73 4.22 -2.98
CA THR A 101 2.26 5.20 -3.97
C THR A 101 1.40 4.49 -5.01
N ILE A 102 0.19 5.00 -5.26
CA ILE A 102 -0.73 4.48 -6.27
C ILE A 102 -1.07 5.61 -7.24
N GLY A 103 -0.73 5.44 -8.51
CA GLY A 103 -0.93 6.43 -9.56
C GLY A 103 -2.39 6.56 -10.00
N ASP A 104 -2.66 7.66 -10.74
CA ASP A 104 -4.00 8.04 -11.19
C ASP A 104 -4.73 6.92 -11.96
N ASN A 105 -6.04 6.82 -11.76
CA ASN A 105 -6.94 5.90 -12.46
C ASN A 105 -6.61 4.41 -12.23
N SER A 106 -5.89 4.06 -11.16
CA SER A 106 -5.58 2.67 -10.85
C SER A 106 -6.67 2.01 -10.01
N LEU A 107 -6.91 0.72 -10.26
CA LEU A 107 -7.96 -0.07 -9.64
C LEU A 107 -7.33 -1.17 -8.78
N ILE A 108 -7.61 -1.15 -7.48
CA ILE A 108 -7.10 -2.14 -6.52
C ILE A 108 -8.22 -3.12 -6.17
N GLY A 109 -8.07 -4.36 -6.60
CA GLY A 109 -9.04 -5.43 -6.36
C GLY A 109 -9.18 -5.80 -4.88
N PRO A 110 -10.29 -6.46 -4.52
CA PRO A 110 -10.59 -6.77 -3.11
C PRO A 110 -9.55 -7.71 -2.51
N LYS A 111 -9.32 -7.54 -1.21
CA LYS A 111 -8.37 -8.35 -0.41
C LYS A 111 -6.92 -8.28 -0.92
N THR A 112 -6.54 -7.19 -1.57
CA THR A 112 -5.14 -6.95 -1.94
C THR A 112 -4.32 -6.63 -0.69
N VAL A 113 -3.16 -7.27 -0.57
CA VAL A 113 -2.18 -7.02 0.48
C VAL A 113 -0.95 -6.36 -0.13
N ILE A 114 -0.55 -5.20 0.42
CA ILE A 114 0.69 -4.51 0.04
C ILE A 114 1.59 -4.47 1.26
N ALA A 115 2.76 -5.09 1.17
CA ALA A 115 3.77 -5.07 2.23
C ALA A 115 4.94 -4.17 1.83
N THR A 116 5.43 -3.36 2.77
CA THR A 116 6.58 -2.48 2.56
C THR A 116 7.71 -2.71 3.55
N LEU A 117 7.58 -3.69 4.44
CA LEU A 117 8.61 -4.02 5.44
C LEU A 117 9.13 -5.45 5.25
N ASN A 118 10.44 -5.60 5.37
CA ASN A 118 11.09 -6.88 5.56
C ASN A 118 11.73 -6.94 6.94
N HIS A 119 11.80 -8.13 7.53
CA HIS A 119 12.57 -8.39 8.73
C HIS A 119 14.02 -8.74 8.40
N HIS A 120 14.94 -8.50 9.35
CA HIS A 120 16.33 -8.89 9.20
C HIS A 120 16.47 -10.41 8.99
N LYS A 121 17.32 -10.83 8.02
CA LYS A 121 17.50 -12.26 7.68
C LYS A 121 18.15 -13.07 8.79
N ASN A 122 19.05 -12.46 9.59
CA ASN A 122 19.65 -13.09 10.76
C ASN A 122 18.60 -13.27 11.86
N PRO A 123 18.34 -14.50 12.33
CA PRO A 123 17.36 -14.74 13.41
C PRO A 123 17.62 -13.95 14.69
N ALA A 124 18.88 -13.71 15.05
CA ALA A 124 19.22 -12.93 16.24
C ALA A 124 18.86 -11.44 16.15
N LYS A 125 18.63 -10.93 14.92
CA LYS A 125 18.21 -9.55 14.64
C LYS A 125 16.83 -9.49 13.97
N ARG A 126 16.06 -10.56 14.05
CA ARG A 126 14.79 -10.72 13.29
C ARG A 126 13.78 -9.61 13.56
N ALA A 127 13.82 -8.99 14.72
CA ALA A 127 12.93 -7.89 15.07
C ALA A 127 13.26 -6.57 14.36
N ASN A 128 14.48 -6.41 13.80
CA ASN A 128 14.83 -5.24 13.02
C ASN A 128 14.13 -5.27 11.66
N LEU A 129 13.80 -4.08 11.13
CA LEU A 129 13.00 -3.91 9.92
C LEU A 129 13.79 -3.20 8.83
N PHE A 130 13.47 -3.53 7.58
CA PHE A 130 13.98 -2.87 6.38
C PHE A 130 12.81 -2.39 5.54
N PRO A 131 12.50 -1.09 5.54
CA PRO A 131 11.47 -0.53 4.70
C PRO A 131 11.91 -0.51 3.23
N LYS A 132 10.97 -0.81 2.33
CA LYS A 132 11.11 -0.65 0.89
C LYS A 132 9.78 -0.23 0.30
N PRO A 133 9.71 0.90 -0.41
CA PRO A 133 8.45 1.40 -0.93
C PRO A 133 7.88 0.48 -2.01
N VAL A 134 6.57 0.47 -2.12
CA VAL A 134 5.84 -0.10 -3.26
C VAL A 134 5.27 1.04 -4.09
N VAL A 135 5.50 0.97 -5.40
CA VAL A 135 5.01 1.95 -6.36
C VAL A 135 4.10 1.27 -7.38
N ILE A 136 2.87 1.69 -7.43
CA ILE A 136 1.89 1.27 -8.46
C ILE A 136 1.70 2.46 -9.39
N GLY A 137 1.96 2.27 -10.66
CA GLY A 137 1.84 3.29 -11.70
C GLY A 137 0.39 3.73 -11.95
N LYS A 138 0.18 4.46 -13.05
CA LYS A 138 -1.13 4.95 -13.47
C LYS A 138 -1.88 3.88 -14.28
N ARG A 139 -3.22 3.90 -14.19
CA ARG A 139 -4.09 2.98 -14.96
C ARG A 139 -3.74 1.50 -14.77
N VAL A 140 -3.20 1.15 -13.61
CA VAL A 140 -2.89 -0.23 -13.24
C VAL A 140 -4.17 -0.92 -12.75
N TRP A 141 -4.35 -2.17 -13.14
CA TRP A 141 -5.41 -3.01 -12.58
C TRP A 141 -4.82 -4.15 -11.76
N ILE A 142 -5.01 -4.09 -10.44
CA ILE A 142 -4.68 -5.18 -9.52
C ILE A 142 -5.91 -6.06 -9.34
N GLY A 143 -5.80 -7.33 -9.68
CA GLY A 143 -6.85 -8.32 -9.47
C GLY A 143 -7.13 -8.61 -7.99
N ALA A 144 -8.20 -9.36 -7.73
CA ALA A 144 -8.57 -9.73 -6.37
C ALA A 144 -7.49 -10.62 -5.69
N ASN A 145 -7.31 -10.45 -4.37
CA ASN A 145 -6.45 -11.30 -3.54
C ASN A 145 -4.99 -11.35 -4.02
N VAL A 146 -4.47 -10.22 -4.50
CA VAL A 146 -3.05 -10.07 -4.90
C VAL A 146 -2.23 -9.69 -3.67
N THR A 147 -1.00 -10.23 -3.58
CA THR A 147 0.00 -9.83 -2.60
C THR A 147 1.17 -9.17 -3.31
N ILE A 148 1.54 -7.95 -2.89
CA ILE A 148 2.68 -7.19 -3.45
C ILE A 148 3.75 -7.06 -2.35
N LEU A 149 4.97 -7.50 -2.67
CA LEU A 149 6.08 -7.54 -1.71
C LEU A 149 6.88 -6.23 -1.69
N PRO A 150 7.64 -5.99 -0.60
CA PRO A 150 8.40 -4.76 -0.40
C PRO A 150 9.39 -4.47 -1.54
N GLY A 151 9.38 -3.24 -2.03
CA GLY A 151 10.30 -2.74 -3.05
C GLY A 151 9.83 -2.97 -4.49
N VAL A 152 8.62 -3.50 -4.70
CA VAL A 152 8.08 -3.74 -6.04
C VAL A 152 7.57 -2.44 -6.68
N THR A 153 7.91 -2.26 -7.96
CA THR A 153 7.31 -1.26 -8.84
C THR A 153 6.46 -1.94 -9.91
N ILE A 154 5.21 -1.51 -10.04
CA ILE A 154 4.29 -1.96 -11.10
C ILE A 154 4.13 -0.81 -12.09
N GLY A 155 4.54 -1.02 -13.32
CA GLY A 155 4.53 0.00 -14.38
C GLY A 155 3.12 0.39 -14.82
N ASP A 156 3.01 1.57 -15.44
CA ASP A 156 1.74 2.14 -15.92
C ASP A 156 0.99 1.17 -16.81
N GLY A 157 -0.33 1.11 -16.65
CA GLY A 157 -1.21 0.28 -17.47
C GLY A 157 -1.09 -1.23 -17.24
N ALA A 158 -0.22 -1.70 -16.36
CA ALA A 158 -0.07 -3.13 -16.10
C ALA A 158 -1.32 -3.75 -15.46
N ILE A 159 -1.52 -5.03 -15.71
CA ILE A 159 -2.57 -5.85 -15.07
C ILE A 159 -1.91 -6.95 -14.25
N ILE A 160 -2.31 -7.06 -12.98
CA ILE A 160 -1.92 -8.17 -12.11
C ILE A 160 -3.10 -9.12 -11.95
N ALA A 161 -2.93 -10.35 -12.40
CA ALA A 161 -3.98 -11.36 -12.31
C ALA A 161 -4.34 -11.69 -10.87
N ALA A 162 -5.61 -12.01 -10.62
CA ALA A 162 -6.10 -12.36 -9.30
C ALA A 162 -5.31 -13.51 -8.65
N GLY A 163 -5.09 -13.43 -7.34
CA GLY A 163 -4.35 -14.42 -6.56
C GLY A 163 -2.83 -14.41 -6.78
N ALA A 164 -2.28 -13.46 -7.51
CA ALA A 164 -0.84 -13.37 -7.75
C ALA A 164 -0.05 -12.93 -6.52
N VAL A 165 1.22 -13.39 -6.42
CA VAL A 165 2.20 -12.89 -5.45
C VAL A 165 3.33 -12.20 -6.23
N VAL A 166 3.31 -10.86 -6.21
CA VAL A 166 4.25 -10.03 -6.97
C VAL A 166 5.53 -9.82 -6.15
N THR A 167 6.61 -10.44 -6.60
CA THR A 167 7.91 -10.46 -5.89
C THR A 167 8.99 -9.65 -6.60
N LYS A 168 8.70 -9.15 -7.81
CA LYS A 168 9.62 -8.37 -8.67
C LYS A 168 8.81 -7.33 -9.43
N ASP A 169 9.51 -6.34 -9.94
CA ASP A 169 8.91 -5.30 -10.78
C ASP A 169 8.16 -5.88 -11.98
N VAL A 170 7.07 -5.20 -12.34
CA VAL A 170 6.23 -5.54 -13.49
C VAL A 170 6.32 -4.41 -14.51
N GLN A 171 6.58 -4.74 -15.76
CA GLN A 171 6.71 -3.76 -16.85
C GLN A 171 5.35 -3.10 -17.16
N ALA A 172 5.42 -1.87 -17.64
CA ALA A 172 4.23 -1.14 -18.09
C ALA A 172 3.52 -1.88 -19.23
N ASN A 173 2.19 -1.77 -19.28
CA ASN A 173 1.34 -2.35 -20.32
C ASN A 173 1.52 -3.86 -20.51
N THR A 174 1.78 -4.60 -19.42
CA THR A 174 1.88 -6.06 -19.44
C THR A 174 0.88 -6.71 -18.49
N ILE A 175 0.60 -7.99 -18.69
CA ILE A 175 -0.13 -8.83 -17.75
C ILE A 175 0.87 -9.73 -17.03
N ALA A 176 0.83 -9.72 -15.69
CA ALA A 176 1.60 -10.64 -14.85
C ALA A 176 0.67 -11.42 -13.91
N GLY A 177 1.04 -12.65 -13.56
CA GLY A 177 0.23 -13.48 -12.68
C GLY A 177 0.96 -14.71 -12.15
N GLY A 178 0.35 -15.38 -11.18
CA GLY A 178 0.88 -16.61 -10.56
C GLY A 178 1.62 -16.36 -9.25
N VAL A 179 2.15 -17.46 -8.65
CA VAL A 179 2.89 -17.48 -7.38
C VAL A 179 4.22 -18.20 -7.59
N PRO A 180 5.34 -17.48 -7.67
CA PRO A 180 5.46 -16.02 -7.81
C PRO A 180 4.92 -15.52 -9.16
N ALA A 181 4.51 -14.26 -9.21
CA ALA A 181 4.02 -13.63 -10.43
C ALA A 181 5.11 -13.59 -11.50
N LYS A 182 4.72 -13.95 -12.73
CA LYS A 182 5.56 -13.92 -13.93
C LYS A 182 4.83 -13.18 -15.03
N TYR A 183 5.59 -12.63 -15.97
CA TYR A 183 5.05 -12.09 -17.22
C TYR A 183 4.22 -13.15 -17.96
N ILE A 184 3.05 -12.74 -18.45
CA ILE A 184 2.14 -13.59 -19.24
C ILE A 184 2.15 -13.11 -20.70
N LYS A 185 1.84 -11.83 -20.92
CA LYS A 185 1.82 -11.20 -22.26
C LYS A 185 1.80 -9.68 -22.17
N ASP A 186 2.08 -9.01 -23.26
CA ASP A 186 1.81 -7.58 -23.43
C ASP A 186 0.32 -7.34 -23.57
N LEU A 187 -0.13 -6.12 -23.23
CA LEU A 187 -1.49 -5.68 -23.51
C LEU A 187 -1.60 -5.32 -25.00
N ASP A 188 -2.67 -5.76 -25.61
CA ASP A 188 -3.12 -5.22 -26.89
C ASP A 188 -3.84 -3.92 -26.63
N LEU A 189 -3.25 -2.80 -27.06
CA LEU A 189 -3.78 -1.45 -26.82
C LEU A 189 -4.54 -0.89 -28.02
N GLU A 190 -4.75 -1.72 -29.07
CA GLU A 190 -5.44 -1.30 -30.31
C GLU A 190 -6.95 -1.61 -30.30
N GLU A 191 -7.52 -2.07 -29.16
CA GLU A 191 -8.97 -2.30 -28.98
C GLU A 191 -9.68 -1.14 -28.28
#